data_db598bf69176de7872658fa46e03d346
#
_entry.id   db598bf69176de7872658fa46e03d346
#
_cell.length_a   1.000
_cell.length_b   1.000
_cell.length_c   1.000
_cell.angle_alpha   90.00
_cell.angle_beta   90.00
_cell.angle_gamma   90.00
#
_symmetry.space_group_name_H-M   'P 1'
#
loop_
_entity.id
_entity.type
_entity.pdbx_description
1 polymer ?
#
loop_
_entity_poly.entity_id
_entity_poly.type
_entity_poly.pdbx_seq_one_letter_code
_entity_poly.pdbx_strand_id
1 'polypeptide(L)'
;MISRLAARLIPALGRQHRRLSEQSDALTALRQRVRDLLGRGKEQERLLGLATEASAELQDHACQHRAATRRAALLGRSDRPIVVGPWCGEVGFELLYWIPFVRWLVERARIEGQRLVVVTRGGAGVWYRDLTSQSVEIFDLIDAEAFRDHAATWKQHRLSRFDRQVLAGAMAAAGIRRARLLHPQVMYRLFTAYWKEQAVLEPIGAFLRYGRLPAPPSHPVLTTLPAEYVAAKFYFSQSFPDTASNRNFVQHTISAVAGQTPVVLLSAGAQLDDHRDALVAAGARVQTISADVRDNLAVQSAVVARARGFVGTYGGFSYLAPLFGVDSLSFFSARDKLVPFHLDHAQRTFGSLAAGRFLACDVRDAHLVTMTFERAPHAAAH
;
A
#
# COMPACT_ATOMS: atom_id res chain seq x y z
N MET A 1 31.39 0.70 24.15
CA MET A 1 30.08 0.62 23.43
C MET A 1 30.23 0.59 21.91
N ILE A 2 31.17 1.32 21.34
CA ILE A 2 31.46 1.38 19.88
C ILE A 2 31.95 0.05 19.31
N SER A 3 32.74 -0.75 20.05
CA SER A 3 33.29 -2.01 19.55
C SER A 3 32.24 -3.14 19.35
N ARG A 4 31.16 -3.17 20.17
CA ARG A 4 30.08 -4.16 20.03
C ARG A 4 29.12 -3.87 18.88
N LEU A 5 28.98 -2.61 18.49
CA LEU A 5 28.21 -2.20 17.28
C LEU A 5 29.00 -2.52 16.01
N ALA A 6 30.31 -2.26 15.99
CA ALA A 6 31.18 -2.59 14.87
C ALA A 6 31.21 -4.10 14.62
N ALA A 7 31.31 -4.92 15.65
CA ALA A 7 31.34 -6.38 15.54
C ALA A 7 30.05 -7.02 14.97
N ARG A 8 28.89 -6.35 15.06
CA ARG A 8 27.62 -6.80 14.46
C ARG A 8 27.36 -6.24 13.05
N LEU A 9 27.84 -5.05 12.76
CA LEU A 9 27.65 -4.38 11.46
C LEU A 9 28.63 -4.87 10.40
N ILE A 10 29.87 -5.16 10.76
CA ILE A 10 30.90 -5.64 9.83
C ILE A 10 30.54 -6.98 9.16
N PRO A 11 30.02 -8.00 9.86
CA PRO A 11 29.63 -9.25 9.20
C PRO A 11 28.41 -9.13 8.30
N ALA A 12 27.45 -8.24 8.62
CA ALA A 12 26.26 -7.99 7.78
C ALA A 12 26.65 -7.23 6.50
N LEU A 13 27.45 -6.19 6.65
CA LEU A 13 28.04 -5.44 5.53
C LEU A 13 28.95 -6.33 4.67
N GLY A 14 29.73 -7.19 5.28
CA GLY A 14 30.58 -8.14 4.58
C GLY A 14 29.81 -9.21 3.81
N ARG A 15 28.67 -9.66 4.31
CA ARG A 15 27.77 -10.57 3.57
C ARG A 15 27.07 -9.86 2.41
N GLN A 16 26.63 -8.64 2.62
CA GLN A 16 25.99 -7.83 1.58
C GLN A 16 27.00 -7.44 0.50
N HIS A 17 28.24 -7.14 0.88
CA HIS A 17 29.32 -6.86 -0.06
C HIS A 17 29.70 -8.10 -0.87
N ARG A 18 29.77 -9.29 -0.23
CA ARG A 18 30.03 -10.56 -0.95
C ARG A 18 28.92 -10.89 -1.93
N ARG A 19 27.64 -10.77 -1.56
CA ARG A 19 26.50 -10.99 -2.47
C ARG A 19 26.51 -10.01 -3.65
N LEU A 20 26.85 -8.75 -3.42
CA LEU A 20 27.00 -7.76 -4.50
C LEU A 20 28.22 -8.07 -5.40
N SER A 21 29.30 -8.59 -4.83
CA SER A 21 30.45 -9.05 -5.60
C SER A 21 30.12 -10.27 -6.43
N GLU A 22 29.48 -11.30 -5.86
CA GLU A 22 29.05 -12.51 -6.56
C GLU A 22 28.03 -12.20 -7.67
N GLN A 23 27.11 -11.24 -7.47
CA GLN A 23 26.22 -10.74 -8.50
C GLN A 23 26.96 -9.97 -9.60
N SER A 24 27.97 -9.18 -9.23
CA SER A 24 28.84 -8.48 -10.18
C SER A 24 29.64 -9.46 -11.03
N ASP A 25 30.14 -10.51 -10.41
CA ASP A 25 30.91 -11.55 -11.08
C ASP A 25 30.01 -12.39 -12.00
N ALA A 26 28.79 -12.74 -11.56
CA ALA A 26 27.80 -13.42 -12.39
C ALA A 26 27.37 -12.57 -13.58
N LEU A 27 27.21 -11.27 -13.40
CA LEU A 27 26.88 -10.33 -14.48
C LEU A 27 28.04 -10.17 -15.47
N THR A 28 29.28 -10.20 -14.98
CA THR A 28 30.49 -10.18 -15.82
C THR A 28 30.63 -11.46 -16.63
N ALA A 29 30.38 -12.60 -16.01
CA ALA A 29 30.36 -13.90 -16.69
C ALA A 29 29.23 -14.00 -17.73
N LEU A 30 28.06 -13.47 -17.44
CA LEU A 30 26.95 -13.40 -18.40
C LEU A 30 27.31 -12.48 -19.59
N ARG A 31 27.94 -11.34 -19.34
CA ARG A 31 28.43 -10.43 -20.37
C ARG A 31 29.50 -11.09 -21.26
N GLN A 32 30.36 -11.89 -20.66
CA GLN A 32 31.36 -12.64 -21.42
C GLN A 32 30.70 -13.72 -22.29
N ARG A 33 29.77 -14.49 -21.73
CA ARG A 33 29.04 -15.55 -22.44
C ARG A 33 28.17 -15.02 -23.58
N VAL A 34 27.54 -13.86 -23.39
CA VAL A 34 26.78 -13.15 -24.43
C VAL A 34 27.73 -12.69 -25.55
N ARG A 35 28.93 -12.19 -25.24
CA ARG A 35 29.96 -11.86 -26.24
C ARG A 35 30.41 -13.09 -27.02
N ASP A 36 30.61 -14.20 -26.35
CA ASP A 36 31.09 -15.47 -26.97
C ASP A 36 30.01 -16.13 -27.85
N LEU A 37 28.72 -15.97 -27.52
CA LEU A 37 27.61 -16.53 -28.27
C LEU A 37 27.20 -15.72 -29.51
N LEU A 38 27.49 -14.43 -29.52
CA LEU A 38 26.94 -13.50 -30.51
C LEU A 38 27.98 -12.99 -31.52
N GLY A 39 28.90 -13.81 -31.97
CA GLY A 39 29.96 -13.45 -32.89
C GLY A 39 29.60 -12.69 -34.20
N ARG A 40 28.47 -11.97 -34.30
CA ARG A 40 28.05 -11.18 -35.46
C ARG A 40 27.23 -9.91 -35.15
N GLY A 41 27.81 -8.78 -35.38
CA GLY A 41 27.35 -7.45 -35.83
C GLY A 41 26.21 -6.78 -35.03
N LYS A 42 25.10 -6.52 -35.68
CA LYS A 42 24.01 -5.65 -35.20
C LYS A 42 23.25 -6.18 -33.96
N GLU A 43 23.08 -7.48 -33.81
CA GLU A 43 22.39 -8.08 -32.66
C GLU A 43 23.25 -7.97 -31.39
N GLN A 44 24.58 -7.97 -31.56
CA GLN A 44 25.54 -7.77 -30.48
C GLN A 44 25.48 -6.33 -29.91
N GLU A 45 25.35 -5.32 -30.76
CA GLU A 45 25.19 -3.92 -30.33
C GLU A 45 23.86 -3.70 -29.60
N ARG A 46 22.78 -4.31 -30.09
CA ARG A 46 21.47 -4.22 -29.44
C ARG A 46 21.49 -4.84 -28.04
N LEU A 47 22.08 -6.05 -27.92
CA LEU A 47 22.16 -6.75 -26.63
C LEU A 47 23.17 -6.09 -25.67
N LEU A 48 24.24 -5.51 -26.19
CA LEU A 48 25.14 -4.67 -25.39
C LEU A 48 24.45 -3.39 -24.89
N GLY A 49 23.64 -2.78 -25.71
CA GLY A 49 22.78 -1.67 -25.31
C GLY A 49 21.86 -2.04 -24.16
N LEU A 50 21.09 -3.12 -24.33
CA LEU A 50 20.19 -3.64 -23.28
C LEU A 50 20.95 -4.03 -21.98
N ALA A 51 22.12 -4.68 -22.11
CA ALA A 51 22.93 -5.05 -20.96
C ALA A 51 23.51 -3.81 -20.25
N THR A 52 23.83 -2.78 -21.00
CA THR A 52 24.33 -1.50 -20.44
C THR A 52 23.22 -0.76 -19.72
N GLU A 53 22.02 -0.69 -20.29
CA GLU A 53 20.84 -0.11 -19.66
C GLU A 53 20.48 -0.89 -18.38
N ALA A 54 20.38 -2.22 -18.45
CA ALA A 54 20.12 -3.06 -17.28
C ALA A 54 21.20 -2.89 -16.19
N SER A 55 22.46 -2.72 -16.58
CA SER A 55 23.54 -2.47 -15.62
C SER A 55 23.42 -1.10 -14.95
N ALA A 56 23.06 -0.06 -15.71
CA ALA A 56 22.84 1.26 -15.17
C ALA A 56 21.64 1.28 -14.19
N GLU A 57 20.55 0.58 -14.54
CA GLU A 57 19.38 0.43 -13.68
C GLU A 57 19.68 -0.33 -12.38
N LEU A 58 20.46 -1.40 -12.45
CA LEU A 58 20.92 -2.15 -11.28
C LEU A 58 21.81 -1.28 -10.37
N GLN A 59 22.68 -0.45 -10.96
CA GLN A 59 23.50 0.48 -10.19
C GLN A 59 22.67 1.56 -9.52
N ASP A 60 21.66 2.12 -10.21
CA ASP A 60 20.74 3.08 -9.61
C ASP A 60 19.95 2.44 -8.47
N HIS A 61 19.41 1.24 -8.66
CA HIS A 61 18.69 0.51 -7.62
C HIS A 61 19.56 0.25 -6.38
N ALA A 62 20.80 -0.20 -6.56
CA ALA A 62 21.75 -0.36 -5.45
C ALA A 62 22.06 0.97 -4.75
N CYS A 63 22.09 2.08 -5.49
CA CYS A 63 22.23 3.42 -4.93
C CYS A 63 21.02 3.80 -4.07
N GLN A 64 19.80 3.54 -4.55
CA GLN A 64 18.56 3.82 -3.81
C GLN A 64 18.45 2.97 -2.53
N HIS A 65 18.87 1.70 -2.57
CA HIS A 65 18.95 0.84 -1.38
C HIS A 65 19.88 1.44 -0.32
N ARG A 66 21.09 1.86 -0.73
CA ARG A 66 22.04 2.52 0.19
C ARG A 66 21.49 3.84 0.72
N ALA A 67 20.81 4.60 -0.12
CA ALA A 67 20.20 5.86 0.28
C ALA A 67 19.08 5.66 1.31
N ALA A 68 18.19 4.66 1.13
CA ALA A 68 17.14 4.31 2.08
C ALA A 68 17.73 3.88 3.44
N THR A 69 18.74 3.02 3.43
CA THR A 69 19.43 2.56 4.65
C THR A 69 20.13 3.71 5.39
N ARG A 70 20.83 4.59 4.64
CA ARG A 70 21.44 5.81 5.22
C ARG A 70 20.39 6.74 5.80
N ARG A 71 19.25 6.89 5.12
CA ARG A 71 18.13 7.72 5.61
C ARG A 71 17.60 7.19 6.94
N ALA A 72 17.38 5.89 7.06
CA ALA A 72 16.97 5.27 8.31
C ALA A 72 17.98 5.56 9.44
N ALA A 73 19.28 5.39 9.18
CA ALA A 73 20.33 5.69 10.15
C ALA A 73 20.36 7.17 10.57
N LEU A 74 20.17 8.10 9.64
CA LEU A 74 20.12 9.53 9.94
C LEU A 74 18.89 9.93 10.77
N LEU A 75 17.74 9.30 10.52
CA LEU A 75 16.52 9.54 11.29
C LEU A 75 16.64 8.99 12.71
N GLY A 76 17.26 7.82 12.88
CA GLY A 76 17.48 7.20 14.19
C GLY A 76 18.47 7.96 15.08
N ARG A 77 19.45 8.67 14.48
CA ARG A 77 20.46 9.47 15.23
C ARG A 77 19.98 10.85 15.63
N SER A 78 18.84 11.28 15.21
CA SER A 78 18.33 12.63 15.46
C SER A 78 17.23 12.60 16.50
N ASP A 79 17.28 13.45 17.50
CA ASP A 79 16.21 13.61 18.53
C ASP A 79 15.05 14.49 18.04
N ARG A 80 15.16 15.05 16.84
CA ARG A 80 14.11 15.92 16.29
C ARG A 80 12.87 15.12 15.94
N PRO A 81 11.67 15.72 16.02
CA PRO A 81 10.46 15.17 15.47
C PRO A 81 10.63 14.75 14.01
N ILE A 82 9.91 13.72 13.60
CA ILE A 82 9.92 13.19 12.24
C ILE A 82 8.51 13.31 11.69
N VAL A 83 8.35 14.12 10.65
CA VAL A 83 7.09 14.23 9.91
C VAL A 83 7.09 13.19 8.79
N VAL A 84 6.10 12.31 8.80
CA VAL A 84 5.92 11.19 7.88
C VAL A 84 4.80 11.52 6.91
N GLY A 85 5.07 11.52 5.62
CA GLY A 85 4.08 11.90 4.60
C GLY A 85 4.43 13.23 3.90
N PRO A 86 3.42 13.99 3.39
CA PRO A 86 2.00 13.59 3.33
C PRO A 86 1.79 12.39 2.42
N TRP A 87 0.81 11.54 2.69
CA TRP A 87 0.40 10.53 1.74
C TRP A 87 -0.78 11.04 0.92
N CYS A 88 -0.56 11.22 -0.39
CA CYS A 88 -1.58 11.69 -1.34
C CYS A 88 -1.90 10.64 -2.42
N GLY A 89 -1.29 9.45 -2.33
CA GLY A 89 -1.48 8.38 -3.29
C GLY A 89 -2.70 7.50 -3.00
N GLU A 90 -2.83 6.45 -3.79
CA GLU A 90 -3.90 5.46 -3.68
C GLU A 90 -3.84 4.68 -2.35
N VAL A 91 -5.02 4.28 -1.84
CA VAL A 91 -5.16 3.46 -0.63
C VAL A 91 -4.40 2.14 -0.75
N GLY A 92 -4.45 1.50 -1.92
CA GLY A 92 -3.76 0.23 -2.15
C GLY A 92 -2.25 0.31 -2.00
N PHE A 93 -1.63 1.35 -2.53
CA PHE A 93 -0.19 1.59 -2.37
C PHE A 93 0.19 1.98 -0.94
N GLU A 94 -0.68 2.71 -0.24
CA GLU A 94 -0.48 3.04 1.17
C GLU A 94 -0.42 1.78 2.03
N LEU A 95 -1.39 0.89 1.87
CA LEU A 95 -1.52 -0.35 2.64
C LEU A 95 -0.46 -1.39 2.28
N LEU A 96 -0.17 -1.54 0.98
CA LEU A 96 0.73 -2.60 0.49
C LEU A 96 2.21 -2.21 0.55
N TYR A 97 2.54 -0.92 0.49
CA TYR A 97 3.94 -0.48 0.41
C TYR A 97 4.31 0.60 1.42
N TRP A 98 3.54 1.68 1.53
CA TRP A 98 3.97 2.83 2.32
C TRP A 98 3.97 2.56 3.83
N ILE A 99 2.86 2.08 4.39
CA ILE A 99 2.80 1.73 5.82
C ILE A 99 3.84 0.67 6.18
N PRO A 100 3.98 -0.45 5.44
CA PRO A 100 5.03 -1.43 5.70
C PRO A 100 6.45 -0.88 5.59
N PHE A 101 6.70 0.08 4.68
CA PHE A 101 7.98 0.76 4.56
C PHE A 101 8.27 1.67 5.78
N VAL A 102 7.25 2.42 6.23
CA VAL A 102 7.38 3.24 7.45
C VAL A 102 7.65 2.37 8.67
N ARG A 103 6.94 1.26 8.83
CA ARG A 103 7.18 0.27 9.91
C ARG A 103 8.61 -0.27 9.88
N TRP A 104 9.09 -0.69 8.71
CA TRP A 104 10.47 -1.13 8.54
C TRP A 104 11.46 -0.05 8.97
N LEU A 105 11.23 1.19 8.55
CA LEU A 105 12.14 2.29 8.86
C LEU A 105 12.16 2.62 10.35
N VAL A 106 10.99 2.64 11.00
CA VAL A 106 10.83 2.89 12.43
C VAL A 106 11.56 1.80 13.24
N GLU A 107 11.34 0.53 12.91
CA GLU A 107 12.01 -0.61 13.52
C GLU A 107 13.54 -0.55 13.31
N ARG A 108 13.95 -0.35 12.06
CA ARG A 108 15.37 -0.32 11.67
C ARG A 108 16.16 0.81 12.30
N ALA A 109 15.54 1.97 12.46
CA ALA A 109 16.11 3.17 13.04
C ALA A 109 15.87 3.28 14.55
N ARG A 110 15.07 2.39 15.15
CA ARG A 110 14.65 2.40 16.56
C ARG A 110 14.05 3.74 16.95
N ILE A 111 13.11 4.22 16.15
CA ILE A 111 12.45 5.51 16.36
C ILE A 111 11.33 5.31 17.37
N GLU A 112 11.29 6.17 18.39
CA GLU A 112 10.20 6.21 19.35
C GLU A 112 8.96 6.87 18.74
N GLY A 113 7.77 6.29 18.98
CA GLY A 113 6.51 6.74 18.40
C GLY A 113 6.16 8.19 18.72
N GLN A 114 6.52 8.69 19.90
CA GLN A 114 6.32 10.07 20.30
C GLN A 114 7.05 11.11 19.43
N ARG A 115 8.06 10.67 18.69
CA ARG A 115 8.79 11.51 17.73
C ARG A 115 8.16 11.55 16.35
N LEU A 116 7.17 10.70 16.07
CA LEU A 116 6.53 10.60 14.78
C LEU A 116 5.25 11.43 14.75
N VAL A 117 5.09 12.21 13.69
CA VAL A 117 3.82 12.85 13.32
C VAL A 117 3.50 12.42 11.89
N VAL A 118 2.42 11.69 11.70
CA VAL A 118 1.98 11.27 10.37
C VAL A 118 1.02 12.28 9.76
N VAL A 119 1.18 12.56 8.48
CA VAL A 119 0.31 13.47 7.71
C VAL A 119 -0.47 12.62 6.72
N THR A 120 -1.75 12.47 6.96
CA THR A 120 -2.64 11.55 6.25
C THR A 120 -3.93 12.24 5.85
N ARG A 121 -4.76 11.56 5.06
CA ARG A 121 -6.05 12.03 4.61
C ARG A 121 -7.19 11.13 5.07
N GLY A 122 -8.37 11.71 5.19
CA GLY A 122 -9.62 10.95 5.42
C GLY A 122 -9.63 10.16 6.73
N GLY A 123 -8.88 10.60 7.72
CA GLY A 123 -8.76 9.90 8.99
C GLY A 123 -7.87 8.65 8.94
N ALA A 124 -7.08 8.42 7.86
CA ALA A 124 -6.18 7.27 7.74
C ALA A 124 -5.09 7.22 8.83
N GLY A 125 -4.95 8.24 9.66
CA GLY A 125 -4.11 8.22 10.87
C GLY A 125 -4.39 7.01 11.78
N VAL A 126 -5.60 6.45 11.74
CA VAL A 126 -5.97 5.22 12.48
C VAL A 126 -5.11 4.01 12.08
N TRP A 127 -4.56 3.95 10.88
CA TRP A 127 -3.71 2.87 10.40
C TRP A 127 -2.29 2.89 10.95
N TYR A 128 -1.88 4.02 11.53
CA TYR A 128 -0.53 4.26 12.08
C TYR A 128 -0.48 4.25 13.60
N ARG A 129 -1.59 3.90 14.29
CA ARG A 129 -1.69 3.99 15.75
C ARG A 129 -0.77 3.04 16.50
N ASP A 130 -0.27 2.01 15.86
CA ASP A 130 0.80 1.14 16.39
C ASP A 130 2.19 1.80 16.32
N LEU A 131 2.34 2.85 15.51
CA LEU A 131 3.59 3.59 15.35
C LEU A 131 3.59 4.90 16.15
N THR A 132 2.46 5.61 16.15
CA THR A 132 2.32 6.90 16.81
C THR A 132 0.85 7.23 17.09
N SER A 133 0.61 8.04 18.12
CA SER A 133 -0.71 8.64 18.38
C SER A 133 -0.90 10.01 17.71
N GLN A 134 0.17 10.54 17.07
CA GLN A 134 0.15 11.90 16.51
C GLN A 134 -0.10 11.82 15.00
N SER A 135 -1.23 12.38 14.57
CA SER A 135 -1.58 12.51 13.15
C SER A 135 -2.13 13.89 12.85
N VAL A 136 -1.87 14.37 11.64
CA VAL A 136 -2.45 15.60 11.10
C VAL A 136 -3.27 15.23 9.87
N GLU A 137 -4.52 15.67 9.86
CA GLU A 137 -5.44 15.47 8.75
C GLU A 137 -5.19 16.50 7.66
N ILE A 138 -4.98 16.05 6.41
CA ILE A 138 -4.70 16.92 5.28
C ILE A 138 -5.88 17.87 5.00
N PHE A 139 -7.11 17.37 5.13
CA PHE A 139 -8.33 18.17 4.87
C PHE A 139 -8.64 19.20 5.95
N ASP A 140 -7.86 19.28 7.02
CA ASP A 140 -7.85 20.42 7.92
C ASP A 140 -6.94 21.55 7.43
N LEU A 141 -6.06 21.28 6.46
CA LEU A 141 -5.06 22.22 5.95
C LEU A 141 -5.38 22.72 4.54
N ILE A 142 -6.08 21.92 3.75
CA ILE A 142 -6.44 22.20 2.36
C ILE A 142 -7.83 21.65 2.06
N ASP A 143 -8.49 22.18 1.04
CA ASP A 143 -9.76 21.65 0.57
C ASP A 143 -9.60 20.38 -0.29
N ALA A 144 -10.71 19.65 -0.43
CA ALA A 144 -10.74 18.39 -1.16
C ALA A 144 -10.52 18.55 -2.68
N GLU A 145 -10.84 19.72 -3.23
CA GLU A 145 -10.66 20.02 -4.65
C GLU A 145 -9.18 20.18 -4.98
N ALA A 146 -8.47 21.02 -4.23
CA ALA A 146 -7.02 21.18 -4.36
C ALA A 146 -6.26 19.87 -4.16
N PHE A 147 -6.73 19.01 -3.24
CA PHE A 147 -6.17 17.67 -3.07
C PHE A 147 -6.37 16.80 -4.31
N ARG A 148 -7.58 16.72 -4.84
CA ARG A 148 -7.94 15.92 -6.02
C ARG A 148 -7.13 16.34 -7.25
N ASP A 149 -7.03 17.64 -7.53
CA ASP A 149 -6.27 18.18 -8.65
C ASP A 149 -4.80 17.80 -8.58
N HIS A 150 -4.24 17.79 -7.37
CA HIS A 150 -2.87 17.34 -7.15
C HIS A 150 -2.73 15.82 -7.32
N ALA A 151 -3.60 15.03 -6.71
CA ALA A 151 -3.55 13.57 -6.74
C ALA A 151 -3.72 13.01 -8.17
N ALA A 152 -4.57 13.63 -8.99
CA ALA A 152 -4.80 13.25 -10.38
C ALA A 152 -3.57 13.43 -11.28
N THR A 153 -2.72 14.41 -10.98
CA THR A 153 -1.62 14.83 -11.87
C THR A 153 -0.24 14.42 -11.37
N TRP A 154 -0.10 14.07 -10.08
CA TRP A 154 1.20 13.92 -9.44
C TRP A 154 1.35 12.60 -8.67
N LYS A 155 2.26 11.76 -9.11
CA LYS A 155 2.75 10.64 -8.28
C LYS A 155 3.98 11.10 -7.49
N GLN A 156 3.99 10.86 -6.17
CA GLN A 156 4.95 11.42 -5.20
C GLN A 156 6.41 10.90 -5.35
N HIS A 157 6.90 10.79 -6.59
CA HIS A 157 8.32 10.47 -6.88
C HIS A 157 9.28 11.61 -6.49
N ARG A 158 8.76 12.82 -6.34
CA ARG A 158 9.49 14.02 -5.93
C ARG A 158 8.65 14.84 -4.97
N LEU A 159 9.29 15.61 -4.12
CA LEU A 159 8.64 16.57 -3.23
C LEU A 159 8.13 17.77 -4.06
N SER A 160 6.83 17.91 -4.20
CA SER A 160 6.16 18.96 -4.94
C SER A 160 6.05 20.28 -4.15
N ARG A 161 5.54 21.35 -4.77
CA ARG A 161 5.17 22.58 -4.06
C ARG A 161 3.99 22.33 -3.12
N PHE A 162 3.02 21.55 -3.56
CA PHE A 162 1.87 21.13 -2.77
C PHE A 162 2.30 20.37 -1.50
N ASP A 163 3.17 19.34 -1.65
CA ASP A 163 3.67 18.60 -0.49
C ASP A 163 4.35 19.53 0.53
N ARG A 164 5.14 20.51 0.07
CA ARG A 164 5.79 21.49 0.96
C ARG A 164 4.80 22.37 1.70
N GLN A 165 3.72 22.77 1.04
CA GLN A 165 2.66 23.57 1.65
C GLN A 165 1.92 22.77 2.72
N VAL A 166 1.50 21.55 2.41
CA VAL A 166 0.86 20.64 3.36
C VAL A 166 1.76 20.35 4.55
N LEU A 167 3.06 20.08 4.32
CA LEU A 167 4.04 19.82 5.37
C LEU A 167 4.25 21.06 6.27
N ALA A 168 4.30 22.23 5.70
CA ALA A 168 4.43 23.47 6.49
C ALA A 168 3.19 23.68 7.39
N GLY A 169 1.99 23.48 6.84
CA GLY A 169 0.74 23.53 7.60
C GLY A 169 0.69 22.46 8.71
N ALA A 170 1.08 21.23 8.39
CA ALA A 170 1.11 20.12 9.35
C ALA A 170 2.10 20.37 10.50
N MET A 171 3.29 20.91 10.18
CA MET A 171 4.27 21.28 11.20
C MET A 171 3.74 22.40 12.10
N ALA A 172 3.07 23.40 11.53
CA ALA A 172 2.46 24.48 12.30
C ALA A 172 1.35 23.95 13.21
N ALA A 173 0.44 23.13 12.69
CA ALA A 173 -0.65 22.50 13.45
C ALA A 173 -0.14 21.64 14.62
N ALA A 174 0.98 20.94 14.41
CA ALA A 174 1.63 20.12 15.43
C ALA A 174 2.58 20.90 16.37
N GLY A 175 2.72 22.24 16.22
CA GLY A 175 3.63 23.06 17.02
C GLY A 175 5.11 22.78 16.77
N ILE A 176 5.48 22.23 15.63
CA ILE A 176 6.83 21.79 15.29
C ILE A 176 7.55 22.88 14.49
N ARG A 177 8.61 23.45 15.05
CA ARG A 177 9.44 24.44 14.35
C ARG A 177 10.49 23.82 13.43
N ARG A 178 11.04 22.66 13.79
CA ARG A 178 12.07 21.94 13.01
C ARG A 178 11.85 20.44 13.11
N ALA A 179 11.72 19.78 11.99
CA ALA A 179 11.56 18.33 11.89
C ALA A 179 12.54 17.69 10.90
N ARG A 180 12.68 16.38 10.98
CA ARG A 180 13.14 15.53 9.89
C ARG A 180 11.93 15.12 9.06
N LEU A 181 12.14 14.90 7.76
CA LEU A 181 11.06 14.54 6.87
C LEU A 181 11.28 13.12 6.32
N LEU A 182 10.24 12.30 6.41
CA LEU A 182 10.11 11.06 5.68
C LEU A 182 8.99 11.18 4.64
N HIS A 183 9.35 11.57 3.43
CA HIS A 183 8.42 11.73 2.30
C HIS A 183 8.31 10.46 1.47
N PRO A 184 7.15 10.13 0.87
CA PRO A 184 6.93 8.96 0.02
C PRO A 184 7.92 8.80 -1.14
N GLN A 185 8.52 9.88 -1.63
CA GLN A 185 9.55 9.82 -2.68
C GLN A 185 10.69 8.83 -2.38
N VAL A 186 10.99 8.59 -1.09
CA VAL A 186 12.06 7.65 -0.69
C VAL A 186 11.66 6.23 -1.06
N MET A 187 10.43 5.86 -0.72
CA MET A 187 9.84 4.57 -1.07
C MET A 187 9.67 4.43 -2.60
N TYR A 188 9.09 5.44 -3.25
CA TYR A 188 8.89 5.40 -4.70
C TYR A 188 10.19 5.19 -5.46
N ARG A 189 11.27 5.90 -5.11
CA ARG A 189 12.58 5.72 -5.74
C ARG A 189 13.14 4.32 -5.51
N LEU A 190 13.00 3.79 -4.29
CA LEU A 190 13.47 2.47 -3.94
C LEU A 190 12.74 1.36 -4.72
N PHE A 191 11.42 1.50 -4.91
CA PHE A 191 10.57 0.44 -5.46
C PHE A 191 10.26 0.58 -6.95
N THR A 192 10.63 1.70 -7.58
CA THR A 192 10.34 1.94 -9.00
C THR A 192 10.91 0.84 -9.92
N ALA A 193 12.11 0.38 -9.66
CA ALA A 193 12.72 -0.68 -10.46
C ALA A 193 11.94 -2.00 -10.36
N TYR A 194 11.47 -2.33 -9.16
CA TYR A 194 10.62 -3.51 -8.95
C TYR A 194 9.29 -3.40 -9.70
N TRP A 195 8.61 -2.25 -9.59
CA TRP A 195 7.32 -2.04 -10.27
C TRP A 195 7.42 -2.01 -11.79
N LYS A 196 8.59 -1.75 -12.33
CA LYS A 196 8.88 -1.82 -13.76
C LYS A 196 9.44 -3.18 -14.21
N GLU A 197 9.44 -4.18 -13.31
CA GLU A 197 10.01 -5.52 -13.55
C GLU A 197 11.50 -5.50 -13.95
N GLN A 198 12.21 -4.43 -13.60
CA GLN A 198 13.61 -4.21 -13.96
C GLN A 198 14.59 -4.76 -12.91
N ALA A 199 14.13 -5.00 -11.70
CA ALA A 199 14.97 -5.46 -10.62
C ALA A 199 14.96 -6.98 -10.52
N VAL A 200 16.09 -7.60 -10.85
CA VAL A 200 16.38 -9.02 -10.53
C VAL A 200 16.87 -9.15 -9.08
N LEU A 201 16.98 -8.02 -8.37
CA LEU A 201 17.56 -7.92 -7.04
C LEU A 201 16.57 -8.34 -5.95
N GLU A 202 17.17 -8.60 -4.79
CA GLU A 202 16.52 -9.00 -3.56
C GLU A 202 15.13 -8.38 -3.39
N PRO A 203 14.14 -9.20 -3.00
CA PRO A 203 12.74 -8.74 -2.92
C PRO A 203 12.64 -7.46 -2.09
N ILE A 204 11.84 -6.51 -2.54
CA ILE A 204 11.53 -5.30 -1.76
C ILE A 204 11.02 -5.61 -0.35
N GLY A 205 10.64 -6.86 -0.09
CA GLY A 205 10.32 -7.38 1.24
C GLY A 205 11.39 -7.13 2.31
N ALA A 206 12.67 -6.96 1.92
CA ALA A 206 13.72 -6.55 2.85
C ALA A 206 13.48 -5.16 3.47
N PHE A 207 12.67 -4.31 2.83
CA PHE A 207 12.33 -2.95 3.25
C PHE A 207 10.87 -2.81 3.69
N LEU A 208 10.18 -3.91 3.90
CA LEU A 208 8.77 -3.91 4.29
C LEU A 208 8.59 -4.71 5.59
N ARG A 209 7.74 -4.20 6.46
CA ARG A 209 7.28 -4.90 7.67
C ARG A 209 5.77 -4.90 7.68
N TYR A 210 5.21 -6.07 7.43
CA TYR A 210 3.78 -6.27 7.49
C TYR A 210 3.35 -6.65 8.90
N GLY A 211 2.12 -6.29 9.23
CA GLY A 211 1.45 -6.63 10.46
C GLY A 211 -0.01 -6.24 10.36
N ARG A 212 -0.84 -6.76 11.23
CA ARG A 212 -2.22 -6.32 11.35
C ARG A 212 -2.26 -4.81 11.60
N LEU A 213 -3.28 -4.15 11.08
CA LEU A 213 -3.59 -2.79 11.46
C LEU A 213 -4.19 -2.76 12.86
N PRO A 214 -3.94 -1.70 13.65
CA PRO A 214 -4.59 -1.54 14.93
C PRO A 214 -6.10 -1.45 14.76
N ALA A 215 -6.84 -2.00 15.72
CA ALA A 215 -8.29 -1.93 15.70
C ALA A 215 -8.75 -0.45 15.62
N PRO A 216 -9.62 -0.10 14.65
CA PRO A 216 -10.11 1.26 14.53
C PRO A 216 -10.90 1.65 15.79
N PRO A 217 -10.88 2.94 16.18
CA PRO A 217 -11.75 3.41 17.25
C PRO A 217 -13.23 3.14 16.93
N SER A 218 -14.04 3.04 17.97
CA SER A 218 -15.48 2.97 17.77
C SER A 218 -15.97 4.28 17.14
N HIS A 219 -16.89 4.16 16.17
CA HIS A 219 -17.49 5.30 15.49
C HIS A 219 -19.01 5.22 15.61
N PRO A 220 -19.72 6.34 15.79
CA PRO A 220 -21.19 6.36 15.93
C PRO A 220 -21.94 5.64 14.80
N VAL A 221 -21.43 5.67 13.57
CA VAL A 221 -22.01 4.97 12.43
C VAL A 221 -22.22 3.48 12.70
N LEU A 222 -21.39 2.88 13.53
CA LEU A 222 -21.46 1.45 13.83
C LEU A 222 -22.74 1.05 14.62
N THR A 223 -23.34 2.00 15.33
CA THR A 223 -24.57 1.77 16.08
C THR A 223 -25.79 1.67 15.18
N THR A 224 -25.69 2.16 13.94
CA THR A 224 -26.76 2.12 12.93
C THR A 224 -26.67 0.91 12.02
N LEU A 225 -25.63 0.09 12.14
CA LEU A 225 -25.38 -1.05 11.28
C LEU A 225 -26.02 -2.33 11.82
N PRO A 226 -26.35 -3.29 10.96
CA PRO A 226 -26.73 -4.63 11.39
C PRO A 226 -25.65 -5.25 12.28
N ALA A 227 -26.06 -6.11 13.23
CA ALA A 227 -25.13 -6.81 14.11
C ALA A 227 -24.13 -7.68 13.33
N GLU A 228 -24.57 -8.27 12.24
CA GLU A 228 -23.74 -9.06 11.32
C GLU A 228 -23.98 -8.58 9.89
N TYR A 229 -22.91 -8.32 9.17
CA TYR A 229 -22.97 -7.85 7.79
C TYR A 229 -21.67 -8.18 7.01
N VAL A 230 -21.78 -8.12 5.69
CA VAL A 230 -20.65 -8.10 4.76
C VAL A 230 -20.42 -6.65 4.33
N ALA A 231 -19.19 -6.17 4.47
CA ALA A 231 -18.81 -4.88 3.92
C ALA A 231 -18.55 -5.00 2.41
N ALA A 232 -19.04 -4.06 1.63
CA ALA A 232 -18.83 -4.09 0.19
C ALA A 232 -18.37 -2.74 -0.33
N LYS A 233 -17.36 -2.77 -1.26
CA LYS A 233 -16.93 -1.59 -2.00
C LYS A 233 -16.58 -1.96 -3.42
N PHE A 234 -17.41 -1.55 -4.35
CA PHE A 234 -17.15 -1.64 -5.77
C PHE A 234 -16.89 -0.25 -6.35
N TYR A 235 -15.84 -0.14 -7.12
CA TYR A 235 -15.48 1.08 -7.86
C TYR A 235 -14.90 0.70 -9.22
N PHE A 236 -15.07 1.59 -10.18
CA PHE A 236 -14.52 1.43 -11.51
C PHE A 236 -13.09 1.97 -11.56
N SER A 237 -12.23 1.20 -12.21
CA SER A 237 -10.80 1.45 -12.38
C SER A 237 -10.32 0.87 -13.72
N GLN A 238 -9.03 0.96 -14.02
CA GLN A 238 -8.47 0.32 -15.22
C GLN A 238 -8.65 -1.20 -15.20
N SER A 239 -8.47 -1.85 -14.05
CA SER A 239 -8.64 -3.31 -13.92
C SER A 239 -10.10 -3.77 -13.82
N PHE A 240 -11.01 -2.82 -13.56
CA PHE A 240 -12.45 -3.05 -13.48
C PHE A 240 -13.20 -1.88 -14.13
N PRO A 241 -13.18 -1.76 -15.49
CA PRO A 241 -13.72 -0.61 -16.19
C PRO A 241 -15.24 -0.50 -16.09
N ASP A 242 -15.74 0.74 -16.23
CA ASP A 242 -17.17 1.05 -16.21
C ASP A 242 -17.86 0.58 -17.49
N THR A 243 -18.27 -0.68 -17.50
CA THR A 243 -19.02 -1.32 -18.59
C THR A 243 -20.39 -1.82 -18.10
N ALA A 244 -21.33 -2.01 -19.02
CA ALA A 244 -22.65 -2.58 -18.68
C ALA A 244 -22.51 -3.97 -18.03
N SER A 245 -21.58 -4.80 -18.52
CA SER A 245 -21.29 -6.12 -17.94
C SER A 245 -20.82 -6.02 -16.50
N ASN A 246 -19.86 -5.13 -16.21
CA ASN A 246 -19.36 -4.95 -14.86
C ASN A 246 -20.39 -4.35 -13.92
N ARG A 247 -21.22 -3.40 -14.39
CA ARG A 247 -22.35 -2.88 -13.58
C ARG A 247 -23.34 -3.99 -13.23
N ASN A 248 -23.71 -4.82 -14.20
CA ASN A 248 -24.59 -5.97 -13.97
C ASN A 248 -23.95 -6.98 -13.00
N PHE A 249 -22.66 -7.27 -13.16
CA PHE A 249 -21.92 -8.13 -12.24
C PHE A 249 -21.96 -7.62 -10.81
N VAL A 250 -21.71 -6.33 -10.58
CA VAL A 250 -21.78 -5.70 -9.25
C VAL A 250 -23.18 -5.86 -8.66
N GLN A 251 -24.23 -5.52 -9.44
CA GLN A 251 -25.62 -5.62 -8.98
C GLN A 251 -25.98 -7.05 -8.58
N HIS A 252 -25.62 -8.04 -9.42
CA HIS A 252 -25.88 -9.46 -9.12
C HIS A 252 -25.10 -9.93 -7.90
N THR A 253 -23.83 -9.57 -7.78
CA THR A 253 -23.00 -9.95 -6.65
C THR A 253 -23.56 -9.41 -5.33
N ILE A 254 -23.91 -8.11 -5.29
CA ILE A 254 -24.50 -7.50 -4.09
C ILE A 254 -25.85 -8.14 -3.77
N SER A 255 -26.69 -8.40 -4.76
CA SER A 255 -27.99 -9.05 -4.55
C SER A 255 -27.83 -10.47 -4.01
N ALA A 256 -26.89 -11.24 -4.53
CA ALA A 256 -26.61 -12.61 -4.08
C ALA A 256 -26.12 -12.63 -2.61
N VAL A 257 -25.20 -11.74 -2.24
CA VAL A 257 -24.71 -11.60 -0.86
C VAL A 257 -25.83 -11.13 0.05
N ALA A 258 -26.62 -10.12 -0.35
CA ALA A 258 -27.73 -9.59 0.42
C ALA A 258 -28.85 -10.64 0.66
N GLY A 259 -29.00 -11.60 -0.25
CA GLY A 259 -29.89 -12.75 -0.05
C GLY A 259 -29.53 -13.60 1.18
N GLN A 260 -28.26 -13.64 1.55
CA GLN A 260 -27.73 -14.44 2.66
C GLN A 260 -27.50 -13.58 3.92
N THR A 261 -26.84 -12.45 3.80
CA THR A 261 -26.36 -11.61 4.90
C THR A 261 -26.56 -10.12 4.56
N PRO A 262 -26.94 -9.25 5.51
CA PRO A 262 -26.97 -7.82 5.26
C PRO A 262 -25.66 -7.29 4.65
N VAL A 263 -25.77 -6.35 3.73
CA VAL A 263 -24.62 -5.74 3.05
C VAL A 263 -24.51 -4.27 3.44
N VAL A 264 -23.33 -3.85 3.83
CA VAL A 264 -22.99 -2.44 4.06
C VAL A 264 -22.08 -1.96 2.94
N LEU A 265 -22.64 -1.11 2.08
CA LEU A 265 -21.92 -0.49 0.98
C LEU A 265 -21.11 0.71 1.49
N LEU A 266 -19.83 0.71 1.17
CA LEU A 266 -18.90 1.79 1.50
C LEU A 266 -18.87 2.80 0.35
N SER A 267 -19.39 4.01 0.56
CA SER A 267 -19.27 5.10 -0.40
C SER A 267 -18.22 6.11 0.05
N ALA A 268 -17.45 6.63 -0.89
CA ALA A 268 -16.46 7.66 -0.59
C ALA A 268 -17.13 9.02 -0.27
N GLY A 269 -18.38 9.23 -0.65
CA GLY A 269 -19.06 10.52 -0.54
C GLY A 269 -18.51 11.58 -1.49
N ALA A 270 -17.17 11.67 -1.62
CA ALA A 270 -16.47 12.54 -2.56
C ALA A 270 -15.46 11.74 -3.38
N GLN A 271 -15.35 12.05 -4.66
CA GLN A 271 -14.32 11.46 -5.52
C GLN A 271 -12.99 12.19 -5.28
N LEU A 272 -12.01 11.48 -4.71
CA LEU A 272 -10.69 12.03 -4.39
C LEU A 272 -9.58 11.57 -5.35
N ASP A 273 -9.85 10.54 -6.14
CA ASP A 273 -8.94 9.96 -7.13
C ASP A 273 -9.70 9.65 -8.44
N ASP A 274 -9.11 8.88 -9.35
CA ASP A 274 -9.71 8.45 -10.62
C ASP A 274 -10.73 7.31 -10.46
N HIS A 275 -10.94 6.80 -9.24
CA HIS A 275 -11.92 5.76 -8.96
C HIS A 275 -13.32 6.36 -8.77
N ARG A 276 -14.32 5.73 -9.41
CA ARG A 276 -15.74 6.08 -9.24
C ARG A 276 -16.46 4.93 -8.58
N ASP A 277 -17.12 5.19 -7.45
CA ASP A 277 -17.93 4.18 -6.78
C ASP A 277 -19.02 3.66 -7.72
N ALA A 278 -19.24 2.34 -7.75
CA ALA A 278 -20.29 1.73 -8.50
C ALA A 278 -21.65 1.98 -7.80
N LEU A 279 -22.60 2.50 -8.56
CA LEU A 279 -23.95 2.69 -8.06
C LEU A 279 -24.66 1.33 -7.98
N VAL A 280 -25.21 1.02 -6.81
CA VAL A 280 -25.97 -0.19 -6.54
C VAL A 280 -27.39 0.21 -6.17
N ALA A 281 -28.37 -0.46 -6.74
CA ALA A 281 -29.74 -0.23 -6.38
C ALA A 281 -30.01 -0.56 -4.90
N ALA A 282 -30.71 0.31 -4.23
CA ALA A 282 -31.13 0.09 -2.84
C ALA A 282 -31.98 -1.19 -2.73
N GLY A 283 -31.79 -1.93 -1.65
CA GLY A 283 -32.53 -3.14 -1.34
C GLY A 283 -32.81 -3.25 0.16
N ALA A 284 -33.76 -4.07 0.57
CA ALA A 284 -34.17 -4.20 1.96
C ALA A 284 -33.02 -4.60 2.93
N ARG A 285 -31.97 -5.24 2.41
CA ARG A 285 -30.81 -5.70 3.20
C ARG A 285 -29.51 -5.07 2.76
N VAL A 286 -29.57 -3.93 2.06
CA VAL A 286 -28.40 -3.18 1.57
C VAL A 286 -28.48 -1.78 2.15
N GLN A 287 -27.52 -1.46 3.01
CA GLN A 287 -27.36 -0.15 3.61
C GLN A 287 -26.11 0.53 3.06
N THR A 288 -26.22 1.75 2.57
CA THR A 288 -25.07 2.55 2.15
C THR A 288 -24.64 3.47 3.28
N ILE A 289 -23.33 3.52 3.54
CA ILE A 289 -22.72 4.51 4.42
C ILE A 289 -21.86 5.46 3.60
N SER A 290 -21.89 6.73 4.02
CA SER A 290 -20.95 7.75 3.55
C SER A 290 -20.45 8.52 4.77
N ALA A 291 -19.30 9.16 4.63
CA ALA A 291 -18.69 9.95 5.68
C ALA A 291 -18.12 11.24 5.08
N ASP A 292 -17.86 12.22 5.94
CA ASP A 292 -17.14 13.42 5.56
C ASP A 292 -15.74 13.06 5.03
N VAL A 293 -15.22 13.89 4.14
CA VAL A 293 -13.90 13.66 3.52
C VAL A 293 -12.79 13.53 4.55
N ARG A 294 -12.91 14.17 5.72
CA ARG A 294 -11.91 14.19 6.79
C ARG A 294 -11.80 12.89 7.58
N ASP A 295 -12.87 12.10 7.62
CA ASP A 295 -12.92 10.84 8.38
C ASP A 295 -13.34 9.62 7.55
N ASN A 296 -13.55 9.81 6.27
CA ASN A 296 -14.04 8.81 5.34
C ASN A 296 -13.30 7.46 5.44
N LEU A 297 -11.95 7.47 5.45
CA LEU A 297 -11.16 6.25 5.56
C LEU A 297 -11.20 5.65 6.96
N ALA A 298 -11.29 6.48 8.01
CA ALA A 298 -11.44 6.01 9.38
C ALA A 298 -12.79 5.30 9.57
N VAL A 299 -13.88 5.90 9.08
CA VAL A 299 -15.23 5.33 9.15
C VAL A 299 -15.30 4.02 8.36
N GLN A 300 -14.84 4.01 7.11
CA GLN A 300 -14.84 2.80 6.30
C GLN A 300 -13.97 1.71 6.92
N SER A 301 -12.83 2.06 7.53
CA SER A 301 -11.99 1.12 8.29
C SER A 301 -12.73 0.49 9.46
N ALA A 302 -13.47 1.30 10.23
CA ALA A 302 -14.24 0.82 11.37
C ALA A 302 -15.35 -0.15 10.94
N VAL A 303 -15.97 0.11 9.80
CA VAL A 303 -16.99 -0.78 9.21
C VAL A 303 -16.35 -2.08 8.72
N VAL A 304 -15.26 -2.01 7.95
CA VAL A 304 -14.57 -3.21 7.43
C VAL A 304 -14.05 -4.09 8.57
N ALA A 305 -13.46 -3.49 9.60
CA ALA A 305 -12.87 -4.25 10.71
C ALA A 305 -13.89 -5.07 11.52
N ARG A 306 -15.19 -4.74 11.45
CA ARG A 306 -16.27 -5.44 12.15
C ARG A 306 -17.13 -6.33 11.24
N ALA A 307 -16.88 -6.29 9.94
CA ALA A 307 -17.62 -7.10 8.99
C ALA A 307 -17.29 -8.60 9.13
N ARG A 308 -18.22 -9.46 8.76
CA ARG A 308 -17.98 -10.91 8.61
C ARG A 308 -17.07 -11.23 7.44
N GLY A 309 -17.07 -10.39 6.42
CA GLY A 309 -16.26 -10.49 5.23
C GLY A 309 -16.34 -9.21 4.41
N PHE A 310 -15.48 -9.12 3.42
CA PHE A 310 -15.42 -8.02 2.48
C PHE A 310 -15.60 -8.54 1.07
N VAL A 311 -16.37 -7.83 0.25
CA VAL A 311 -16.52 -8.09 -1.19
C VAL A 311 -16.37 -6.78 -1.97
N GLY A 312 -15.61 -6.78 -3.07
CA GLY A 312 -15.46 -5.56 -3.83
C GLY A 312 -14.54 -5.63 -5.05
N THR A 313 -14.18 -4.46 -5.57
CA THR A 313 -13.17 -4.36 -6.62
C THR A 313 -11.78 -4.66 -6.06
N TYR A 314 -10.97 -5.37 -6.84
CA TYR A 314 -9.57 -5.62 -6.54
C TYR A 314 -8.79 -4.30 -6.40
N GLY A 315 -8.02 -4.16 -5.32
CA GLY A 315 -7.21 -2.97 -5.00
C GLY A 315 -7.40 -2.51 -3.56
N GLY A 316 -7.24 -1.22 -3.30
CA GLY A 316 -7.11 -0.61 -1.98
C GLY A 316 -7.90 -1.22 -0.83
N PHE A 317 -9.22 -1.18 -0.89
CA PHE A 317 -10.06 -1.70 0.20
C PHE A 317 -10.03 -3.22 0.32
N SER A 318 -9.78 -3.94 -0.78
CA SER A 318 -9.62 -5.40 -0.72
C SER A 318 -8.36 -5.82 0.05
N TYR A 319 -7.36 -4.93 0.17
CA TYR A 319 -6.19 -5.13 1.03
C TYR A 319 -6.44 -4.73 2.48
N LEU A 320 -7.34 -3.78 2.71
CA LEU A 320 -7.65 -3.29 4.05
C LEU A 320 -8.29 -4.38 4.92
N ALA A 321 -9.23 -5.14 4.36
CA ALA A 321 -9.96 -6.17 5.08
C ALA A 321 -9.04 -7.23 5.72
N PRO A 322 -8.12 -7.91 4.98
CA PRO A 322 -7.23 -8.89 5.59
C PRO A 322 -6.27 -8.29 6.62
N LEU A 323 -5.91 -7.02 6.50
CA LEU A 323 -5.10 -6.34 7.52
C LEU A 323 -5.84 -6.14 8.84
N PHE A 324 -7.17 -6.19 8.84
CA PHE A 324 -8.01 -6.24 10.05
C PHE A 324 -8.39 -7.67 10.46
N GLY A 325 -7.94 -8.69 9.74
CA GLY A 325 -8.30 -10.08 10.01
C GLY A 325 -9.65 -10.49 9.43
N VAL A 326 -10.17 -9.75 8.46
CA VAL A 326 -11.44 -10.00 7.76
C VAL A 326 -11.16 -10.61 6.40
N ASP A 327 -11.85 -11.68 6.04
CA ASP A 327 -11.72 -12.32 4.73
C ASP A 327 -12.17 -11.38 3.62
N SER A 328 -11.39 -11.32 2.54
CA SER A 328 -11.60 -10.45 1.40
C SER A 328 -11.74 -11.24 0.10
N LEU A 329 -12.87 -11.06 -0.58
CA LEU A 329 -13.09 -11.50 -1.95
C LEU A 329 -13.17 -10.28 -2.85
N SER A 330 -12.30 -10.21 -3.85
CA SER A 330 -12.24 -9.06 -4.75
C SER A 330 -12.21 -9.50 -6.22
N PHE A 331 -12.68 -8.61 -7.09
CA PHE A 331 -12.88 -8.91 -8.50
C PHE A 331 -12.18 -7.91 -9.42
N PHE A 332 -11.71 -8.42 -10.54
CA PHE A 332 -11.23 -7.67 -11.68
C PHE A 332 -11.81 -8.25 -12.98
N SER A 333 -11.86 -7.48 -14.05
CA SER A 333 -12.37 -7.93 -15.36
C SER A 333 -11.41 -7.69 -16.52
N ALA A 334 -10.50 -6.72 -16.40
CA ALA A 334 -9.49 -6.40 -17.39
C ALA A 334 -8.12 -6.92 -16.95
N ARG A 335 -7.86 -8.21 -17.23
CA ARG A 335 -6.64 -8.88 -16.81
C ARG A 335 -5.37 -8.26 -17.40
N ASP A 336 -5.46 -7.72 -18.63
CA ASP A 336 -4.38 -7.01 -19.31
C ASP A 336 -4.01 -5.65 -18.65
N LYS A 337 -4.86 -5.13 -17.78
CA LYS A 337 -4.64 -3.91 -16.99
C LYS A 337 -4.19 -4.19 -15.56
N LEU A 338 -4.14 -5.46 -15.18
CA LEU A 338 -3.53 -5.83 -13.91
C LEU A 338 -2.01 -5.66 -14.00
N VAL A 339 -1.45 -5.22 -12.90
CA VAL A 339 0.00 -5.29 -12.69
C VAL A 339 0.27 -6.59 -11.93
N PRO A 340 0.76 -7.67 -12.60
CA PRO A 340 0.78 -9.02 -12.03
C PRO A 340 1.55 -9.11 -10.72
N PHE A 341 2.67 -8.39 -10.61
CA PHE A 341 3.50 -8.44 -9.41
C PHE A 341 2.83 -7.76 -8.20
N HIS A 342 1.92 -6.78 -8.37
CA HIS A 342 1.15 -6.25 -7.23
C HIS A 342 0.19 -7.30 -6.68
N LEU A 343 -0.45 -8.06 -7.55
CA LEU A 343 -1.34 -9.15 -7.16
C LEU A 343 -0.57 -10.27 -6.47
N ASP A 344 0.54 -10.75 -7.07
CA ASP A 344 1.41 -11.77 -6.48
C ASP A 344 1.96 -11.33 -5.12
N HIS A 345 2.41 -10.09 -5.03
CA HIS A 345 2.92 -9.53 -3.78
C HIS A 345 1.83 -9.45 -2.70
N ALA A 346 0.62 -9.03 -3.05
CA ALA A 346 -0.52 -9.01 -2.13
C ALA A 346 -0.89 -10.42 -1.66
N GLN A 347 -0.97 -11.39 -2.57
CA GLN A 347 -1.28 -12.78 -2.23
C GLN A 347 -0.26 -13.40 -1.28
N ARG A 348 1.04 -13.22 -1.55
CA ARG A 348 2.12 -13.70 -0.67
C ARG A 348 2.09 -13.03 0.69
N THR A 349 1.88 -11.71 0.71
CA THR A 349 1.81 -10.93 1.94
C THR A 349 0.68 -11.40 2.84
N PHE A 350 -0.54 -11.44 2.31
CA PHE A 350 -1.71 -11.81 3.11
C PHE A 350 -1.74 -13.30 3.46
N GLY A 351 -1.19 -14.17 2.60
CA GLY A 351 -0.99 -15.59 2.90
C GLY A 351 -0.04 -15.83 4.07
N SER A 352 0.98 -14.97 4.24
CA SER A 352 1.97 -15.10 5.32
C SER A 352 1.53 -14.47 6.64
N LEU A 353 0.62 -13.50 6.63
CA LEU A 353 0.21 -12.75 7.82
C LEU A 353 -0.68 -13.54 8.79
N ALA A 354 -1.21 -14.69 8.38
CA ALA A 354 -2.21 -15.46 9.13
C ALA A 354 -3.36 -14.56 9.69
N ALA A 355 -3.70 -13.53 8.91
CA ALA A 355 -4.73 -12.53 9.21
C ALA A 355 -6.07 -12.96 8.55
N GLY A 356 -6.76 -12.08 7.82
CA GLY A 356 -7.87 -12.45 6.94
C GLY A 356 -7.36 -13.03 5.62
N ARG A 357 -8.11 -13.94 5.03
CA ARG A 357 -7.80 -14.50 3.71
C ARG A 357 -8.01 -13.44 2.64
N PHE A 358 -7.19 -13.45 1.61
CA PHE A 358 -7.30 -12.56 0.46
C PHE A 358 -7.43 -13.39 -0.82
N LEU A 359 -8.53 -13.16 -1.55
CA LEU A 359 -8.75 -13.76 -2.86
C LEU A 359 -9.10 -12.67 -3.87
N ALA A 360 -8.36 -12.62 -4.98
CA ALA A 360 -8.71 -11.83 -6.15
C ALA A 360 -9.07 -12.76 -7.32
N CYS A 361 -10.24 -12.54 -7.91
CA CYS A 361 -10.85 -13.41 -8.90
C CYS A 361 -11.21 -12.62 -10.16
N ASP A 362 -10.99 -13.20 -11.32
CA ASP A 362 -11.56 -12.70 -12.59
C ASP A 362 -13.08 -12.84 -12.54
N VAL A 363 -13.83 -11.84 -12.98
CA VAL A 363 -15.31 -11.92 -13.01
C VAL A 363 -15.82 -13.11 -13.82
N ARG A 364 -15.04 -13.58 -14.81
CA ARG A 364 -15.39 -14.75 -15.64
C ARG A 364 -15.38 -16.04 -14.83
N ASP A 365 -14.56 -16.09 -13.78
CA ASP A 365 -14.38 -17.26 -12.92
C ASP A 365 -15.18 -17.14 -11.61
N ALA A 366 -15.96 -16.06 -11.43
CA ALA A 366 -16.74 -15.80 -10.21
C ALA A 366 -17.71 -16.95 -9.86
N HIS A 367 -18.21 -17.68 -10.85
CA HIS A 367 -19.10 -18.83 -10.66
C HIS A 367 -18.42 -20.01 -9.96
N LEU A 368 -17.07 -20.07 -9.94
CA LEU A 368 -16.29 -21.10 -9.26
C LEU A 368 -16.11 -20.78 -7.75
N VAL A 369 -16.43 -19.57 -7.34
CA VAL A 369 -16.24 -19.12 -5.96
C VAL A 369 -17.58 -19.23 -5.23
N THR A 370 -17.71 -20.17 -4.31
CA THR A 370 -18.85 -20.21 -3.39
C THR A 370 -18.64 -19.13 -2.33
N MET A 371 -19.48 -18.10 -2.37
CA MET A 371 -19.44 -16.99 -1.40
C MET A 371 -20.08 -17.42 -0.09
N THR A 372 -19.35 -18.14 0.74
CA THR A 372 -19.73 -18.40 2.12
C THR A 372 -18.90 -17.54 3.05
N PHE A 373 -19.54 -16.60 3.74
CA PHE A 373 -18.91 -15.76 4.77
C PHE A 373 -19.16 -16.39 6.14
N GLU A 374 -18.54 -17.53 6.40
CA GLU A 374 -18.53 -18.13 7.73
C GLU A 374 -17.45 -17.46 8.59
N ARG A 375 -17.84 -17.06 9.78
CA ARG A 375 -16.88 -16.50 10.75
C ARG A 375 -15.95 -17.61 11.20
N ALA A 376 -14.66 -17.49 10.94
CA ALA A 376 -13.69 -18.31 11.64
C ALA A 376 -13.88 -18.09 13.16
N PRO A 377 -13.92 -19.14 13.99
CA PRO A 377 -14.05 -18.97 15.42
C PRO A 377 -12.91 -18.06 15.90
N HIS A 378 -13.27 -16.96 16.59
CA HIS A 378 -12.29 -16.12 17.24
C HIS A 378 -11.49 -17.00 18.19
N ALA A 379 -10.20 -17.21 17.90
CA ALA A 379 -9.28 -17.67 18.92
C ALA A 379 -9.34 -16.62 20.03
N ALA A 380 -9.90 -17.02 21.17
CA ALA A 380 -9.95 -16.19 22.36
C ALA A 380 -8.51 -15.74 22.65
N ALA A 381 -8.30 -14.43 22.67
CA ALA A 381 -7.04 -13.88 23.13
C ALA A 381 -6.91 -14.24 24.62
N HIS A 382 -5.97 -15.14 24.91
CA HIS A 382 -5.45 -15.37 26.26
C HIS A 382 -4.32 -14.39 26.52
#